data_947cbac0718e52e6c97dc8fe8f68fe88
#
_entry.id   947cbac0718e52e6c97dc8fe8f68fe88
#
_cell.length_a   1.000
_cell.length_b   1.000
_cell.length_c   1.000
_cell.angle_alpha   90.00
_cell.angle_beta   90.00
_cell.angle_gamma   90.00
#
_symmetry.space_group_name_H-M   'P 1'
#
loop_
_entity.id
_entity.type
_entity.pdbx_description
1 polymer ?
#
loop_
_entity_poly.entity_id
_entity_poly.type
_entity_poly.pdbx_seq_one_letter_code
_entity_poly.pdbx_strand_id
1 'polypeptide(L)'
;KTGTLTQNKMTVEDTYILPSAPENMFKLASVLCNDTTVTDEGFLGDPTETALVEYYIKEGGNYDEIRTKYPRFAEIPFDSNRKLMSTYHDIDGEAVLFTKGALDVLLSRTINLSEDERKAIEALNQKWSSQGLRVLAFAKKRIEGLVKSTEAVLDLSYENDLEFLGLMAEMDPPREESFEAVAECRRAGIKPIMITGDHKITASAIAKRIGIMEDGDIAVTGPELDEMSQDELMGKLEKISLYARVSPSNKIRIVK
;
A
#
# COMPACT_ATOMS: atom_id res chain seq x y z
N LYS A 1 -13.54 4.64 10.86
CA LYS A 1 -12.10 4.95 10.76
C LYS A 1 -11.82 5.64 9.43
N THR A 2 -12.02 4.98 8.30
CA THR A 2 -11.76 5.52 6.97
C THR A 2 -12.63 6.74 6.70
N GLY A 3 -12.04 7.86 6.28
CA GLY A 3 -12.71 9.13 6.03
C GLY A 3 -13.16 9.91 7.28
N THR A 4 -13.05 9.33 8.48
CA THR A 4 -13.36 9.99 9.74
C THR A 4 -12.08 10.31 10.53
N LEU A 5 -11.36 9.27 10.92
CA LEU A 5 -10.06 9.40 11.61
C LEU A 5 -8.88 9.49 10.63
N THR A 6 -9.07 9.03 9.39
CA THR A 6 -8.08 9.07 8.32
C THR A 6 -8.59 9.91 7.16
N GLN A 7 -7.68 10.31 6.27
CA GLN A 7 -7.95 11.21 5.15
C GLN A 7 -8.76 10.57 4.02
N ASN A 8 -8.90 9.24 4.00
CA ASN A 8 -9.45 8.45 2.90
C ASN A 8 -8.66 8.65 1.60
N LYS A 9 -7.36 8.77 1.74
CA LYS A 9 -6.41 8.99 0.66
C LYS A 9 -5.13 8.23 0.96
N MET A 10 -4.72 7.35 0.05
CA MET A 10 -3.44 6.67 0.19
C MET A 10 -2.28 7.65 -0.01
N THR A 11 -1.22 7.46 0.74
CA THR A 11 0.01 8.27 0.66
C THR A 11 1.22 7.35 0.81
N VAL A 12 2.26 7.57 0.01
CA VAL A 12 3.55 6.89 0.20
C VAL A 12 4.22 7.47 1.45
N GLU A 13 4.48 6.60 2.44
CA GLU A 13 5.09 6.97 3.72
C GLU A 13 6.58 6.63 3.76
N ASP A 14 7.00 5.58 3.05
CA ASP A 14 8.39 5.14 3.04
C ASP A 14 8.74 4.45 1.72
N THR A 15 10.02 4.45 1.35
CA THR A 15 10.54 3.82 0.15
C THR A 15 11.85 3.07 0.43
N TYR A 16 12.07 2.00 -0.30
CA TYR A 16 13.33 1.28 -0.32
C TYR A 16 13.74 1.04 -1.77
N ILE A 17 14.92 1.50 -2.14
CA ILE A 17 15.52 1.25 -3.45
C ILE A 17 16.66 0.27 -3.25
N LEU A 18 16.69 -0.81 -4.04
CA LEU A 18 17.80 -1.74 -4.00
C LEU A 18 19.11 -0.99 -4.35
N PRO A 19 20.19 -1.10 -3.56
CA PRO A 19 21.41 -0.32 -3.78
C PRO A 19 22.04 -0.47 -5.16
N SER A 20 21.83 -1.63 -5.81
CA SER A 20 22.29 -1.89 -7.18
C SER A 20 21.32 -1.42 -8.26
N ALA A 21 20.09 -1.01 -7.90
CA ALA A 21 19.10 -0.57 -8.87
C ALA A 21 19.26 0.91 -9.21
N PRO A 22 19.09 1.32 -10.47
CA PRO A 22 19.06 2.73 -10.83
C PRO A 22 17.83 3.42 -10.25
N GLU A 23 18.01 4.47 -9.44
CA GLU A 23 16.93 5.21 -8.80
C GLU A 23 15.90 5.76 -9.79
N ASN A 24 16.36 6.26 -10.95
CA ASN A 24 15.48 6.75 -12.00
C ASN A 24 14.54 5.67 -12.53
N MET A 25 15.01 4.42 -12.67
CA MET A 25 14.17 3.29 -13.12
C MET A 25 13.11 2.92 -12.09
N PHE A 26 13.41 3.00 -10.80
CA PHE A 26 12.45 2.81 -9.73
C PHE A 26 11.33 3.87 -9.77
N LYS A 27 11.72 5.15 -9.91
CA LYS A 27 10.78 6.26 -10.05
C LYS A 27 9.92 6.12 -11.33
N LEU A 28 10.52 5.75 -12.46
CA LEU A 28 9.79 5.50 -13.70
C LEU A 28 8.80 4.33 -13.56
N ALA A 29 9.21 3.23 -12.91
CA ALA A 29 8.33 2.08 -12.69
C ALA A 29 7.06 2.48 -11.92
N SER A 30 7.16 3.34 -10.92
CA SER A 30 6.02 3.76 -10.10
C SER A 30 4.98 4.58 -10.87
N VAL A 31 5.41 5.39 -11.84
CA VAL A 31 4.50 6.29 -12.58
C VAL A 31 4.11 5.77 -13.96
N LEU A 32 4.92 4.94 -14.59
CA LEU A 32 4.63 4.39 -15.92
C LEU A 32 3.82 3.09 -15.83
N CYS A 33 4.10 2.21 -14.84
CA CYS A 33 3.27 1.07 -14.54
C CYS A 33 2.09 1.49 -13.63
N ASN A 34 1.18 2.32 -14.18
CA ASN A 34 0.19 3.03 -13.40
C ASN A 34 -0.97 3.51 -14.31
N ASP A 35 -2.23 3.36 -13.87
CA ASP A 35 -3.43 3.72 -14.62
C ASP A 35 -4.05 5.04 -14.16
N THR A 36 -3.42 5.76 -13.25
CA THR A 36 -3.88 7.08 -12.81
C THR A 36 -3.93 8.06 -13.97
N THR A 37 -4.98 8.86 -14.01
CA THR A 37 -5.10 10.03 -14.86
C THR A 37 -5.02 11.29 -13.99
N VAL A 38 -4.20 12.24 -14.40
CA VAL A 38 -4.13 13.56 -13.76
C VAL A 38 -5.07 14.49 -14.50
N THR A 39 -5.90 15.22 -13.76
CA THR A 39 -6.87 16.19 -14.29
C THR A 39 -6.74 17.50 -13.52
N ASP A 40 -7.37 18.57 -14.02
CA ASP A 40 -7.41 19.87 -13.32
C ASP A 40 -8.09 19.78 -11.95
N GLU A 41 -8.95 18.77 -11.74
CA GLU A 41 -9.65 18.53 -10.47
C GLU A 41 -8.88 17.60 -9.52
N GLY A 42 -7.73 17.03 -9.95
CA GLY A 42 -6.89 16.14 -9.17
C GLY A 42 -6.62 14.79 -9.85
N PHE A 43 -6.38 13.75 -9.03
CA PHE A 43 -6.03 12.41 -9.50
C PHE A 43 -7.27 11.52 -9.61
N LEU A 44 -7.42 10.85 -10.75
CA LEU A 44 -8.47 9.87 -11.00
C LEU A 44 -7.83 8.49 -11.18
N GLY A 45 -8.22 7.52 -10.35
CA GLY A 45 -7.70 6.15 -10.39
C GLY A 45 -7.82 5.42 -9.05
N ASP A 46 -7.24 4.24 -8.96
CA ASP A 46 -7.14 3.51 -7.69
C ASP A 46 -6.30 4.32 -6.68
N PRO A 47 -6.74 4.44 -5.41
CA PRO A 47 -6.01 5.22 -4.40
C PRO A 47 -4.54 4.81 -4.23
N THR A 48 -4.23 3.52 -4.37
CA THR A 48 -2.85 3.01 -4.32
C THR A 48 -2.02 3.57 -5.47
N GLU A 49 -2.59 3.65 -6.67
CA GLU A 49 -1.90 4.16 -7.85
C GLU A 49 -1.75 5.69 -7.83
N THR A 50 -2.80 6.39 -7.40
CA THR A 50 -2.75 7.85 -7.28
C THR A 50 -1.69 8.30 -6.27
N ALA A 51 -1.48 7.53 -5.19
CA ALA A 51 -0.44 7.79 -4.20
C ALA A 51 0.98 7.77 -4.81
N LEU A 52 1.24 6.82 -5.72
CA LEU A 52 2.53 6.71 -6.41
C LEU A 52 2.81 7.93 -7.30
N VAL A 53 1.78 8.37 -8.06
CA VAL A 53 1.89 9.55 -8.93
C VAL A 53 2.10 10.81 -8.10
N GLU A 54 1.36 10.95 -7.00
CA GLU A 54 1.50 12.09 -6.09
C GLU A 54 2.89 12.15 -5.45
N TYR A 55 3.42 10.99 -5.05
CA TYR A 55 4.79 10.88 -4.56
C TYR A 55 5.80 11.34 -5.61
N TYR A 56 5.68 10.86 -6.86
CA TYR A 56 6.57 11.25 -7.95
C TYR A 56 6.57 12.77 -8.19
N ILE A 57 5.39 13.40 -8.17
CA ILE A 57 5.24 14.85 -8.35
C ILE A 57 5.86 15.61 -7.16
N LYS A 58 5.66 15.14 -5.93
CA LYS A 58 6.28 15.75 -4.73
C LYS A 58 7.80 15.68 -4.74
N GLU A 59 8.36 14.63 -5.33
CA GLU A 59 9.81 14.50 -5.56
C GLU A 59 10.33 15.35 -6.74
N GLY A 60 9.51 16.24 -7.28
CA GLY A 60 9.87 17.16 -8.37
C GLY A 60 9.70 16.57 -9.77
N GLY A 61 9.05 15.43 -9.91
CA GLY A 61 8.74 14.82 -11.21
C GLY A 61 7.60 15.54 -11.94
N ASN A 62 7.67 15.56 -13.27
CA ASN A 62 6.60 16.03 -14.13
C ASN A 62 5.87 14.84 -14.76
N TYR A 63 4.65 14.58 -14.32
CA TYR A 63 3.87 13.40 -14.75
C TYR A 63 3.53 13.44 -16.24
N ASP A 64 3.06 14.58 -16.75
CA ASP A 64 2.63 14.71 -18.15
C ASP A 64 3.81 14.60 -19.10
N GLU A 65 4.94 15.20 -18.74
CA GLU A 65 6.18 15.12 -19.52
C GLU A 65 6.67 13.67 -19.60
N ILE A 66 6.70 12.94 -18.48
CA ILE A 66 7.24 11.58 -18.45
C ILE A 66 6.33 10.59 -19.19
N ARG A 67 5.00 10.73 -19.10
CA ARG A 67 4.04 9.91 -19.82
C ARG A 67 4.06 10.19 -21.33
N THR A 68 4.33 11.42 -21.72
CA THR A 68 4.51 11.81 -23.11
C THR A 68 5.84 11.30 -23.67
N LYS A 69 6.91 11.42 -22.89
CA LYS A 69 8.25 10.98 -23.28
C LYS A 69 8.33 9.45 -23.44
N TYR A 70 7.69 8.70 -22.57
CA TYR A 70 7.71 7.24 -22.52
C TYR A 70 6.30 6.64 -22.61
N PRO A 71 5.67 6.68 -23.79
CA PRO A 71 4.31 6.15 -23.97
C PRO A 71 4.26 4.66 -23.70
N ARG A 72 3.11 4.19 -23.20
CA ARG A 72 2.82 2.77 -23.02
C ARG A 72 2.50 2.14 -24.37
N PHE A 73 3.23 1.11 -24.74
CA PHE A 73 2.96 0.35 -25.94
C PHE A 73 2.06 -0.85 -25.72
N ALA A 74 2.22 -1.52 -24.57
CA ALA A 74 1.38 -2.66 -24.21
C ALA A 74 1.33 -2.81 -22.69
N GLU A 75 0.40 -3.62 -22.21
CA GLU A 75 0.22 -3.92 -20.80
C GLU A 75 -0.24 -5.35 -20.54
N ILE A 76 0.03 -5.82 -19.35
CA ILE A 76 -0.66 -6.94 -18.71
C ILE A 76 -1.39 -6.31 -17.52
N PRO A 77 -2.73 -6.13 -17.61
CA PRO A 77 -3.50 -5.44 -16.58
C PRO A 77 -3.38 -6.11 -15.21
N PHE A 78 -3.65 -5.37 -14.14
CA PHE A 78 -3.68 -5.95 -12.80
C PHE A 78 -4.71 -7.07 -12.71
N ASP A 79 -4.31 -8.18 -12.13
CA ASP A 79 -5.18 -9.30 -11.79
C ASP A 79 -5.00 -9.70 -10.33
N SER A 80 -6.12 -9.81 -9.60
CA SER A 80 -6.10 -10.06 -8.14
C SER A 80 -5.60 -11.45 -7.75
N ASN A 81 -5.68 -12.44 -8.64
CA ASN A 81 -5.14 -13.78 -8.38
C ASN A 81 -3.62 -13.79 -8.62
N ARG A 82 -3.17 -13.11 -9.67
CA ARG A 82 -1.76 -12.95 -10.02
C ARG A 82 -1.07 -11.90 -9.16
N LYS A 83 -1.82 -10.90 -8.67
CA LYS A 83 -1.35 -9.77 -7.84
C LYS A 83 -0.27 -8.90 -8.48
N LEU A 84 -0.15 -8.88 -9.79
CA LEU A 84 0.81 -8.13 -10.57
C LEU A 84 0.11 -7.31 -11.64
N MET A 85 0.78 -6.23 -12.06
CA MET A 85 0.51 -5.45 -13.26
C MET A 85 1.83 -5.18 -13.97
N SER A 86 1.83 -5.19 -15.30
CA SER A 86 3.01 -4.89 -16.09
C SER A 86 2.70 -3.96 -17.25
N THR A 87 3.61 -3.05 -17.56
CA THR A 87 3.51 -2.13 -18.69
C THR A 87 4.82 -2.09 -19.48
N TYR A 88 4.70 -1.91 -20.79
CA TYR A 88 5.82 -1.93 -21.72
C TYR A 88 6.06 -0.56 -22.34
N HIS A 89 7.31 -0.13 -22.34
CA HIS A 89 7.74 1.21 -22.76
C HIS A 89 9.06 1.14 -23.54
N ASP A 90 9.33 2.17 -24.33
CA ASP A 90 10.69 2.48 -24.81
C ASP A 90 11.31 3.51 -23.87
N ILE A 91 12.35 3.12 -23.16
CA ILE A 91 13.08 4.00 -22.25
C ILE A 91 14.44 4.31 -22.87
N ASP A 92 14.55 5.50 -23.47
CA ASP A 92 15.77 6.01 -24.11
C ASP A 92 16.41 5.03 -25.13
N GLY A 93 15.56 4.36 -25.91
CA GLY A 93 15.98 3.38 -26.94
C GLY A 93 15.97 1.92 -26.46
N GLU A 94 15.75 1.66 -25.20
CA GLU A 94 15.63 0.31 -24.67
C GLU A 94 14.16 -0.10 -24.46
N ALA A 95 13.81 -1.29 -24.90
CA ALA A 95 12.50 -1.88 -24.64
C ALA A 95 12.44 -2.40 -23.20
N VAL A 96 11.64 -1.77 -22.36
CA VAL A 96 11.57 -2.07 -20.92
C VAL A 96 10.13 -2.42 -20.50
N LEU A 97 10.00 -3.55 -19.83
CA LEU A 97 8.80 -3.91 -19.07
C LEU A 97 9.01 -3.45 -17.63
N PHE A 98 8.06 -2.69 -17.09
CA PHE A 98 7.93 -2.44 -15.67
C PHE A 98 6.84 -3.32 -15.10
N THR A 99 7.10 -3.93 -13.94
CA THR A 99 6.14 -4.76 -13.21
C THR A 99 6.01 -4.25 -11.79
N LYS A 100 4.77 -4.11 -11.30
CA LYS A 100 4.48 -3.81 -9.90
C LYS A 100 3.51 -4.81 -9.31
N GLY A 101 3.56 -4.98 -8.00
CA GLY A 101 2.56 -5.77 -7.28
C GLY A 101 3.01 -6.29 -5.92
N ALA A 102 2.44 -7.42 -5.52
CA ALA A 102 2.71 -8.04 -4.23
C ALA A 102 4.14 -8.60 -4.16
N LEU A 103 4.84 -8.29 -3.07
CA LEU A 103 6.24 -8.66 -2.90
C LEU A 103 6.46 -10.17 -2.97
N ASP A 104 5.61 -10.97 -2.32
CA ASP A 104 5.70 -12.42 -2.29
C ASP A 104 5.73 -13.04 -3.69
N VAL A 105 4.89 -12.54 -4.58
CA VAL A 105 4.83 -12.98 -5.97
C VAL A 105 6.01 -12.45 -6.78
N LEU A 106 6.32 -11.17 -6.64
CA LEU A 106 7.37 -10.52 -7.45
C LEU A 106 8.75 -11.08 -7.11
N LEU A 107 9.06 -11.33 -5.83
CA LEU A 107 10.32 -11.95 -5.41
C LEU A 107 10.55 -13.33 -6.04
N SER A 108 9.51 -14.15 -6.18
CA SER A 108 9.65 -15.47 -6.81
C SER A 108 10.01 -15.39 -8.29
N ARG A 109 9.89 -14.23 -8.91
CA ARG A 109 10.11 -13.97 -10.34
C ARG A 109 11.35 -13.11 -10.61
N THR A 110 12.13 -12.75 -9.59
CA THR A 110 13.34 -11.93 -9.71
C THR A 110 14.61 -12.76 -9.74
N ILE A 111 15.61 -12.28 -10.49
CA ILE A 111 16.87 -12.99 -10.72
C ILE A 111 18.12 -12.24 -10.19
N ASN A 112 17.99 -10.96 -9.83
CA ASN A 112 19.13 -10.09 -9.50
C ASN A 112 19.38 -9.95 -7.98
N LEU A 113 18.73 -10.76 -7.13
CA LEU A 113 18.85 -10.68 -5.69
C LEU A 113 19.66 -11.84 -5.12
N SER A 114 20.61 -11.53 -4.26
CA SER A 114 21.25 -12.49 -3.37
C SER A 114 20.26 -12.96 -2.29
N GLU A 115 20.57 -14.09 -1.64
CA GLU A 115 19.76 -14.64 -0.56
C GLU A 115 19.67 -13.68 0.65
N ASP A 116 20.75 -12.95 0.95
CA ASP A 116 20.77 -11.98 2.07
C ASP A 116 19.95 -10.74 1.76
N GLU A 117 20.01 -10.22 0.51
CA GLU A 117 19.14 -9.13 0.07
C GLU A 117 17.67 -9.53 0.11
N ARG A 118 17.34 -10.75 -0.33
CA ARG A 118 15.98 -11.30 -0.26
C ARG A 118 15.44 -11.31 1.16
N LYS A 119 16.22 -11.85 2.12
CA LYS A 119 15.85 -11.86 3.55
C LYS A 119 15.69 -10.45 4.12
N ALA A 120 16.56 -9.53 3.76
CA ALA A 120 16.48 -8.14 4.22
C ALA A 120 15.20 -7.44 3.70
N ILE A 121 14.85 -7.66 2.43
CA ILE A 121 13.64 -7.13 1.79
C ILE A 121 12.38 -7.72 2.44
N GLU A 122 12.34 -9.03 2.68
CA GLU A 122 11.24 -9.70 3.37
C GLU A 122 11.07 -9.19 4.82
N ALA A 123 12.16 -9.02 5.54
CA ALA A 123 12.15 -8.45 6.90
C ALA A 123 11.63 -7.00 6.91
N LEU A 124 12.03 -6.19 5.93
CA LEU A 124 11.52 -4.82 5.77
C LEU A 124 10.03 -4.80 5.46
N ASN A 125 9.58 -5.65 4.55
CA ASN A 125 8.15 -5.80 4.24
C ASN A 125 7.35 -6.22 5.48
N GLN A 126 7.85 -7.17 6.25
CA GLN A 126 7.20 -7.60 7.49
C GLN A 126 7.12 -6.46 8.51
N LYS A 127 8.19 -5.68 8.66
CA LYS A 127 8.23 -4.49 9.52
C LYS A 127 7.16 -3.49 9.10
N TRP A 128 7.12 -3.08 7.84
CA TRP A 128 6.16 -2.12 7.32
C TRP A 128 4.71 -2.63 7.39
N SER A 129 4.48 -3.89 7.04
CA SER A 129 3.17 -4.52 7.16
C SER A 129 2.67 -4.58 8.62
N SER A 130 3.57 -4.82 9.58
CA SER A 130 3.22 -4.79 11.00
C SER A 130 2.86 -3.39 11.50
N GLN A 131 3.33 -2.35 10.82
CA GLN A 131 2.96 -0.95 11.04
C GLN A 131 1.68 -0.55 10.29
N GLY A 132 1.03 -1.48 9.60
CA GLY A 132 -0.21 -1.25 8.85
C GLY A 132 -0.01 -0.63 7.48
N LEU A 133 1.22 -0.56 6.99
CA LEU A 133 1.52 -0.08 5.66
C LEU A 133 1.19 -1.15 4.60
N ARG A 134 0.68 -0.73 3.47
CA ARG A 134 0.58 -1.55 2.26
C ARG A 134 1.88 -1.42 1.49
N VAL A 135 2.51 -2.55 1.19
CA VAL A 135 3.79 -2.56 0.48
C VAL A 135 3.58 -3.00 -0.96
N LEU A 136 4.07 -2.20 -1.89
CA LEU A 136 4.16 -2.50 -3.31
C LEU A 136 5.62 -2.72 -3.70
N ALA A 137 5.86 -3.79 -4.45
CA ALA A 137 7.16 -4.10 -5.02
C ALA A 137 7.20 -3.69 -6.50
N PHE A 138 8.38 -3.28 -6.94
CA PHE A 138 8.66 -2.84 -8.31
C PHE A 138 9.84 -3.60 -8.88
N ALA A 139 9.70 -3.98 -10.15
CA ALA A 139 10.75 -4.63 -10.92
C ALA A 139 10.72 -4.15 -12.38
N LYS A 140 11.79 -4.45 -13.12
CA LYS A 140 11.87 -4.21 -14.55
C LYS A 140 12.40 -5.43 -15.26
N LYS A 141 12.23 -5.47 -16.58
CA LYS A 141 12.90 -6.41 -17.48
C LYS A 141 13.19 -5.71 -18.79
N ARG A 142 14.40 -5.89 -19.32
CA ARG A 142 14.70 -5.54 -20.70
C ARG A 142 14.16 -6.62 -21.62
N ILE A 143 13.44 -6.23 -22.66
CA ILE A 143 12.86 -7.16 -23.63
C ILE A 143 13.54 -6.99 -24.96
N GLU A 144 14.18 -8.04 -25.44
CA GLU A 144 14.82 -8.06 -26.77
C GLU A 144 13.81 -8.51 -27.84
N GLY A 145 13.86 -7.87 -29.00
CA GLY A 145 13.09 -8.26 -30.18
C GLY A 145 11.60 -7.93 -30.15
N LEU A 146 11.08 -7.31 -29.08
CA LEU A 146 9.68 -6.86 -29.07
C LEU A 146 9.52 -5.57 -29.88
N VAL A 147 8.45 -5.51 -30.67
CA VAL A 147 8.14 -4.32 -31.49
C VAL A 147 7.77 -3.16 -30.57
N LYS A 148 8.41 -2.01 -30.77
CA LYS A 148 8.14 -0.77 -30.03
C LYS A 148 6.96 -0.03 -30.67
N SER A 149 5.77 -0.61 -30.56
CA SER A 149 4.53 -0.04 -31.09
C SER A 149 3.33 -0.50 -30.25
N THR A 150 2.20 0.14 -30.46
CA THR A 150 0.91 -0.26 -29.85
C THR A 150 0.37 -1.60 -30.35
N GLU A 151 1.03 -2.22 -31.31
CA GLU A 151 0.73 -3.59 -31.78
C GLU A 151 1.50 -4.66 -30.97
N ALA A 152 2.35 -4.26 -30.03
CA ALA A 152 3.05 -5.17 -29.15
C ALA A 152 2.07 -5.98 -28.30
N VAL A 153 2.27 -7.29 -28.25
CA VAL A 153 1.46 -8.21 -27.45
C VAL A 153 2.34 -8.80 -26.36
N LEU A 154 1.91 -8.65 -25.12
CA LEU A 154 2.57 -9.25 -23.95
C LEU A 154 1.78 -10.46 -23.49
N ASP A 155 2.49 -11.52 -23.15
CA ASP A 155 1.94 -12.66 -22.42
C ASP A 155 2.54 -12.77 -21.01
N LEU A 156 2.01 -13.65 -20.18
CA LEU A 156 2.44 -13.81 -18.79
C LEU A 156 3.87 -14.30 -18.62
N SER A 157 4.53 -14.83 -19.65
CA SER A 157 5.93 -15.27 -19.59
C SER A 157 6.90 -14.10 -19.44
N TYR A 158 6.50 -12.90 -19.88
CA TYR A 158 7.30 -11.69 -19.72
C TYR A 158 7.47 -11.27 -18.26
N GLU A 159 6.56 -11.69 -17.37
CA GLU A 159 6.62 -11.41 -15.93
C GLU A 159 7.55 -12.37 -15.14
N ASN A 160 8.48 -13.03 -15.82
CA ASN A 160 9.53 -13.85 -15.20
C ASN A 160 10.91 -13.27 -15.53
N ASP A 161 11.92 -13.68 -14.77
CA ASP A 161 13.30 -13.19 -14.89
C ASP A 161 13.40 -11.68 -14.79
N LEU A 162 12.71 -11.12 -13.80
CA LEU A 162 12.66 -9.69 -13.53
C LEU A 162 13.88 -9.22 -12.72
N GLU A 163 14.26 -7.96 -12.87
CA GLU A 163 15.23 -7.28 -12.03
C GLU A 163 14.47 -6.46 -10.98
N PHE A 164 14.61 -6.81 -9.72
CA PHE A 164 14.01 -6.08 -8.60
C PHE A 164 14.58 -4.65 -8.52
N LEU A 165 13.70 -3.67 -8.31
CA LEU A 165 14.07 -2.26 -8.19
C LEU A 165 13.94 -1.75 -6.76
N GLY A 166 12.83 -2.07 -6.08
CA GLY A 166 12.56 -1.54 -4.76
C GLY A 166 11.13 -1.74 -4.28
N LEU A 167 10.82 -1.09 -3.18
CA LEU A 167 9.51 -1.10 -2.51
C LEU A 167 9.01 0.31 -2.25
N MET A 168 7.70 0.50 -2.30
CA MET A 168 6.99 1.65 -1.73
C MET A 168 5.98 1.17 -0.69
N ALA A 169 5.94 1.85 0.43
CA ALA A 169 5.03 1.56 1.53
C ALA A 169 4.01 2.70 1.68
N GLU A 170 2.74 2.36 1.68
CA GLU A 170 1.63 3.29 1.63
C GLU A 170 0.65 3.08 2.77
N MET A 171 0.00 4.14 3.21
CA MET A 171 -1.14 4.06 4.09
C MET A 171 -2.13 5.20 3.83
N ASP A 172 -3.35 5.05 4.35
CA ASP A 172 -4.31 6.13 4.51
C ASP A 172 -3.99 6.85 5.84
N PRO A 173 -3.32 8.03 5.81
CA PRO A 173 -2.81 8.66 7.01
C PRO A 173 -3.93 9.18 7.92
N PRO A 174 -3.70 9.22 9.24
CA PRO A 174 -4.58 9.92 10.16
C PRO A 174 -4.72 11.39 9.79
N ARG A 175 -5.91 11.95 10.06
CA ARG A 175 -6.13 13.40 10.01
C ARG A 175 -5.43 14.06 11.18
N GLU A 176 -4.93 15.28 11.01
CA GLU A 176 -4.29 16.05 12.09
C GLU A 176 -5.28 16.30 13.25
N GLU A 177 -6.53 16.61 12.93
CA GLU A 177 -7.58 16.85 13.91
C GLU A 177 -7.88 15.61 14.76
N SER A 178 -7.58 14.42 14.27
CA SER A 178 -7.80 13.17 15.03
C SER A 178 -6.87 13.05 16.23
N PHE A 179 -5.66 13.56 16.14
CA PHE A 179 -4.69 13.56 17.26
C PHE A 179 -5.19 14.47 18.39
N GLU A 180 -5.64 15.69 18.05
CA GLU A 180 -6.14 16.65 19.02
C GLU A 180 -7.42 16.16 19.68
N ALA A 181 -8.39 15.65 18.91
CA ALA A 181 -9.66 15.12 19.42
C ALA A 181 -9.44 13.94 20.38
N VAL A 182 -8.53 13.02 20.08
CA VAL A 182 -8.19 11.91 20.98
C VAL A 182 -7.54 12.42 22.27
N ALA A 183 -6.61 13.38 22.17
CA ALA A 183 -5.98 13.98 23.35
C ALA A 183 -6.98 14.74 24.22
N GLU A 184 -7.96 15.42 23.66
CA GLU A 184 -9.03 16.09 24.40
C GLU A 184 -9.94 15.10 25.12
N CYS A 185 -10.38 14.01 24.45
CA CYS A 185 -11.14 12.95 25.09
C CYS A 185 -10.42 12.41 26.34
N ARG A 186 -9.12 12.10 26.19
CA ARG A 186 -8.31 11.59 27.30
C ARG A 186 -8.19 12.60 28.46
N ARG A 187 -7.96 13.88 28.16
CA ARG A 187 -7.92 14.94 29.19
C ARG A 187 -9.25 15.09 29.95
N ALA A 188 -10.34 14.83 29.25
CA ALA A 188 -11.69 14.83 29.85
C ALA A 188 -12.04 13.52 30.60
N GLY A 189 -11.10 12.55 30.67
CA GLY A 189 -11.36 11.23 31.27
C GLY A 189 -12.26 10.33 30.43
N ILE A 190 -12.45 10.65 29.14
CA ILE A 190 -13.20 9.84 28.17
C ILE A 190 -12.24 8.91 27.45
N LYS A 191 -12.52 7.60 27.50
CA LYS A 191 -11.77 6.61 26.75
C LYS A 191 -12.27 6.55 25.30
N PRO A 192 -11.48 6.99 24.31
CA PRO A 192 -11.84 6.82 22.90
C PRO A 192 -11.67 5.37 22.49
N ILE A 193 -12.61 4.86 21.69
CA ILE A 193 -12.58 3.49 21.15
C ILE A 193 -12.70 3.57 19.63
N MET A 194 -11.80 2.88 18.92
CA MET A 194 -11.88 2.77 17.46
C MET A 194 -12.72 1.56 17.06
N ILE A 195 -13.69 1.80 16.17
CA ILE A 195 -14.51 0.75 15.55
C ILE A 195 -14.35 0.84 14.03
N THR A 196 -13.91 -0.25 13.38
CA THR A 196 -13.60 -0.24 11.94
C THR A 196 -13.91 -1.57 11.26
N GLY A 197 -14.18 -1.50 9.95
CA GLY A 197 -14.20 -2.67 9.06
C GLY A 197 -12.81 -3.13 8.61
N ASP A 198 -11.76 -2.35 8.90
CA ASP A 198 -10.40 -2.65 8.46
C ASP A 198 -9.78 -3.84 9.16
N HIS A 199 -8.69 -4.34 8.59
CA HIS A 199 -7.89 -5.42 9.19
C HIS A 199 -7.27 -4.98 10.53
N LYS A 200 -7.21 -5.93 11.49
CA LYS A 200 -6.72 -5.68 12.86
C LYS A 200 -5.34 -5.02 12.90
N ILE A 201 -4.41 -5.45 12.06
CA ILE A 201 -3.04 -4.92 12.00
C ILE A 201 -3.05 -3.44 11.60
N THR A 202 -3.69 -3.10 10.48
CA THR A 202 -3.78 -1.71 9.98
C THR A 202 -4.50 -0.81 10.97
N ALA A 203 -5.62 -1.29 11.53
CA ALA A 203 -6.39 -0.53 12.50
C ALA A 203 -5.61 -0.29 13.81
N SER A 204 -4.87 -1.30 14.30
CA SER A 204 -4.02 -1.17 15.49
C SER A 204 -2.89 -0.17 15.29
N ALA A 205 -2.24 -0.18 14.11
CA ALA A 205 -1.19 0.78 13.79
C ALA A 205 -1.71 2.22 13.84
N ILE A 206 -2.86 2.48 13.23
CA ILE A 206 -3.49 3.81 13.25
C ILE A 206 -3.96 4.18 14.66
N ALA A 207 -4.60 3.25 15.39
CA ALA A 207 -5.07 3.50 16.75
C ALA A 207 -3.92 3.86 17.70
N LYS A 208 -2.76 3.19 17.56
CA LYS A 208 -1.54 3.53 18.31
C LYS A 208 -0.99 4.89 17.89
N ARG A 209 -0.90 5.17 16.58
CA ARG A 209 -0.36 6.43 16.04
C ARG A 209 -1.14 7.65 16.52
N ILE A 210 -2.47 7.58 16.65
CA ILE A 210 -3.32 8.69 17.13
C ILE A 210 -3.59 8.67 18.63
N GLY A 211 -3.02 7.70 19.38
CA GLY A 211 -3.15 7.62 20.82
C GLY A 211 -4.47 7.03 21.34
N ILE A 212 -5.27 6.37 20.52
CA ILE A 212 -6.46 5.60 20.95
C ILE A 212 -6.01 4.32 21.68
N MET A 213 -4.96 3.68 21.21
CA MET A 213 -4.46 2.41 21.75
C MET A 213 -3.10 2.62 22.40
N GLU A 214 -2.94 2.15 23.65
CA GLU A 214 -1.71 2.19 24.43
C GLU A 214 -1.18 0.78 24.71
N ASP A 215 0.01 0.70 25.34
CA ASP A 215 0.58 -0.59 25.72
C ASP A 215 -0.28 -1.26 26.79
N GLY A 216 -0.65 -2.50 26.53
CA GLY A 216 -1.57 -3.27 27.37
C GLY A 216 -3.04 -3.25 26.90
N ASP A 217 -3.38 -2.38 25.97
CA ASP A 217 -4.72 -2.36 25.36
C ASP A 217 -4.92 -3.54 24.39
N ILE A 218 -6.17 -3.95 24.24
CA ILE A 218 -6.55 -5.09 23.40
C ILE A 218 -7.28 -4.60 22.14
N ALA A 219 -6.97 -5.24 21.04
CA ALA A 219 -7.74 -5.17 19.80
C ALA A 219 -8.55 -6.46 19.63
N VAL A 220 -9.84 -6.34 19.38
CA VAL A 220 -10.78 -7.46 19.17
C VAL A 220 -11.30 -7.41 17.74
N THR A 221 -11.37 -8.56 17.07
CA THR A 221 -11.99 -8.68 15.74
C THR A 221 -13.48 -9.03 15.86
N GLY A 222 -14.24 -8.79 14.77
CA GLY A 222 -15.66 -9.19 14.71
C GLY A 222 -15.87 -10.67 15.07
N PRO A 223 -15.17 -11.63 14.45
CA PRO A 223 -15.25 -13.05 14.80
C PRO A 223 -14.91 -13.31 16.29
N GLU A 224 -13.82 -12.74 16.80
CA GLU A 224 -13.47 -12.88 18.24
C GLU A 224 -14.57 -12.33 19.14
N LEU A 225 -15.21 -11.20 18.75
CA LEU A 225 -16.33 -10.63 19.48
C LEU A 225 -17.57 -11.53 19.44
N ASP A 226 -17.84 -12.19 18.30
CA ASP A 226 -18.99 -13.09 18.15
C ASP A 226 -18.88 -14.35 19.03
N GLU A 227 -17.64 -14.81 19.28
CA GLU A 227 -17.34 -15.95 20.14
C GLU A 227 -17.35 -15.59 21.65
N MET A 228 -17.20 -14.32 22.00
CA MET A 228 -17.20 -13.88 23.41
C MET A 228 -18.60 -13.93 24.03
N SER A 229 -18.70 -14.45 25.26
CA SER A 229 -19.88 -14.26 26.08
C SER A 229 -20.01 -12.78 26.52
N GLN A 230 -21.20 -12.42 27.01
CA GLN A 230 -21.43 -11.06 27.51
C GLN A 230 -20.56 -10.75 28.74
N ASP A 231 -20.41 -11.72 29.64
CA ASP A 231 -19.59 -11.56 30.86
C ASP A 231 -18.12 -11.41 30.53
N GLU A 232 -17.60 -12.15 29.54
CA GLU A 232 -16.21 -12.01 29.05
C GLU A 232 -15.98 -10.65 28.40
N LEU A 233 -16.93 -10.15 27.62
CA LEU A 233 -16.85 -8.82 27.02
C LEU A 233 -16.81 -7.76 28.10
N MET A 234 -17.71 -7.82 29.06
CA MET A 234 -17.78 -6.86 30.19
C MET A 234 -16.47 -6.88 30.99
N GLY A 235 -15.89 -8.04 31.25
CA GLY A 235 -14.62 -8.16 31.98
C GLY A 235 -13.40 -7.60 31.22
N LYS A 236 -13.50 -7.42 29.91
CA LYS A 236 -12.39 -6.90 29.06
C LYS A 236 -12.64 -5.47 28.57
N LEU A 237 -13.80 -4.89 28.78
CA LEU A 237 -14.22 -3.60 28.22
C LEU A 237 -13.22 -2.47 28.50
N GLU A 238 -12.69 -2.40 29.70
CA GLU A 238 -11.72 -1.38 30.07
C GLU A 238 -10.38 -1.49 29.33
N LYS A 239 -10.05 -2.68 28.83
CA LYS A 239 -8.81 -2.94 28.10
C LYS A 239 -8.99 -2.89 26.58
N ILE A 240 -10.22 -3.01 26.08
CA ILE A 240 -10.47 -2.98 24.64
C ILE A 240 -10.48 -1.53 24.17
N SER A 241 -9.59 -1.18 23.25
CA SER A 241 -9.51 0.15 22.62
C SER A 241 -9.78 0.11 21.12
N LEU A 242 -9.87 -1.11 20.54
CA LEU A 242 -10.08 -1.30 19.10
C LEU A 242 -10.99 -2.50 18.83
N TYR A 243 -11.99 -2.29 17.97
CA TYR A 243 -12.78 -3.34 17.34
C TYR A 243 -12.56 -3.28 15.82
N ALA A 244 -11.97 -4.36 15.25
CA ALA A 244 -11.58 -4.47 13.85
C ALA A 244 -12.44 -5.51 13.10
N ARG A 245 -12.63 -5.36 11.80
CA ARG A 245 -13.46 -6.24 10.97
C ARG A 245 -14.86 -6.49 11.54
N VAL A 246 -15.48 -5.46 12.10
CA VAL A 246 -16.79 -5.55 12.71
C VAL A 246 -17.90 -5.30 11.70
N SER A 247 -18.97 -6.10 11.80
CA SER A 247 -20.22 -5.93 11.08
C SER A 247 -21.11 -4.85 11.72
N PRO A 248 -22.17 -4.39 11.06
CA PRO A 248 -23.15 -3.51 11.66
C PRO A 248 -23.79 -4.09 12.94
N SER A 249 -24.04 -5.40 12.99
CA SER A 249 -24.55 -6.10 14.18
C SER A 249 -23.59 -6.05 15.36
N ASN A 250 -22.29 -6.23 15.09
CA ASN A 250 -21.27 -6.09 16.14
C ASN A 250 -21.25 -4.67 16.74
N LYS A 251 -21.43 -3.63 15.91
CA LYS A 251 -21.48 -2.24 16.39
C LYS A 251 -22.61 -2.02 17.40
N ILE A 252 -23.79 -2.60 17.14
CA ILE A 252 -24.94 -2.52 18.06
C ILE A 252 -24.60 -3.20 19.38
N ARG A 253 -23.92 -4.34 19.35
CA ARG A 253 -23.50 -5.08 20.56
C ARG A 253 -22.48 -4.31 21.39
N ILE A 254 -21.55 -3.59 20.76
CA ILE A 254 -20.52 -2.79 21.43
C ILE A 254 -21.14 -1.57 22.17
N VAL A 255 -22.20 -0.98 21.62
CA VAL A 255 -22.82 0.25 22.16
C VAL A 255 -23.89 -0.03 23.22
N LYS A 256 -24.45 -1.23 23.27
CA LYS A 256 -25.42 -1.66 24.27
C LYS A 256 -24.76 -2.10 25.57
#